data_2f7bf81019f5fe6d945193235ac78fa0
#
_entry.id   2f7bf81019f5fe6d945193235ac78fa0
#
_cell.length_a   1.000
_cell.length_b   1.000
_cell.length_c   1.000
_cell.angle_alpha   90.00
_cell.angle_beta   90.00
_cell.angle_gamma   90.00
#
_symmetry.space_group_name_H-M   'P 1'
#
loop_
_entity.id
_entity.type
_entity.pdbx_description
1 polymer ?
#
loop_
_entity_poly.entity_id
_entity_poly.type
_entity_poly.pdbx_seq_one_letter_code
_entity_poly.pdbx_strand_id
1 'polypeptide(L)'
;MIEVEIDSDGWTEALPEAAAVVERAARAALGTVEGDVVVLLAADEAVQDLNQRFRDKDRPTNVLSFPAAESAFPHLGDVVLGYAYCAAEAETQGKTLSDHLSHLVVHGVLHLLGRDHEDDAEAEEMEAEEREILAELGVSDPYAAENGAIEHEGAA
;
A
#
# COMPACT_ATOMS: atom_id res chain seq x y z
N MET A 1 12.10 10.51 4.72
CA MET A 1 11.27 11.42 3.92
C MET A 1 10.29 10.62 3.07
N ILE A 2 9.10 11.12 2.92
CA ILE A 2 8.08 10.44 2.12
C ILE A 2 7.76 11.32 0.92
N GLU A 3 7.96 10.78 -0.27
CA GLU A 3 7.65 11.48 -1.52
C GLU A 3 6.38 10.85 -2.12
N VAL A 4 5.40 11.68 -2.42
CA VAL A 4 4.15 11.22 -3.04
C VAL A 4 4.09 11.77 -4.46
N GLU A 5 3.98 10.88 -5.43
CA GLU A 5 3.81 11.25 -6.84
C GLU A 5 2.42 10.81 -7.29
N ILE A 6 1.69 11.71 -7.91
CA ILE A 6 0.35 11.41 -8.40
C ILE A 6 0.38 11.47 -9.92
N ASP A 7 0.27 10.30 -10.53
CA ASP A 7 0.38 10.12 -11.97
C ASP A 7 -0.97 9.88 -12.65
N SER A 8 -2.02 9.73 -11.87
CA SER A 8 -3.38 9.55 -12.37
C SER A 8 -4.32 10.50 -11.66
N ASP A 9 -5.04 11.31 -12.44
CA ASP A 9 -5.97 12.31 -11.91
C ASP A 9 -7.16 11.67 -11.17
N GLY A 10 -7.45 10.40 -11.45
CA GLY A 10 -8.51 9.68 -10.74
C GLY A 10 -8.35 9.75 -9.24
N TRP A 11 -7.10 9.64 -8.77
CA TRP A 11 -6.83 9.69 -7.34
C TRP A 11 -7.25 11.03 -6.70
N THR A 12 -6.85 12.15 -7.32
CA THR A 12 -7.17 13.48 -6.77
C THR A 12 -8.61 13.89 -6.99
N GLU A 13 -9.23 13.40 -8.04
CA GLU A 13 -10.65 13.66 -8.28
C GLU A 13 -11.53 12.95 -7.25
N ALA A 14 -11.21 11.69 -6.93
CA ALA A 14 -11.97 10.93 -5.95
C ALA A 14 -11.58 11.26 -4.51
N LEU A 15 -10.33 11.65 -4.29
CA LEU A 15 -9.78 11.91 -2.96
C LEU A 15 -8.80 13.08 -3.03
N PRO A 16 -9.30 14.33 -2.95
CA PRO A 16 -8.43 15.51 -3.06
C PRO A 16 -7.28 15.53 -2.08
N GLU A 17 -7.43 14.92 -0.90
CA GLU A 17 -6.40 14.84 0.13
C GLU A 17 -5.55 13.58 0.05
N ALA A 18 -5.52 12.91 -1.12
CA ALA A 18 -4.80 11.64 -1.30
C ALA A 18 -3.34 11.73 -0.85
N ALA A 19 -2.63 12.79 -1.23
CA ALA A 19 -1.22 12.95 -0.83
C ALA A 19 -1.05 13.00 0.69
N ALA A 20 -1.93 13.71 1.39
CA ALA A 20 -1.88 13.82 2.85
C ALA A 20 -2.18 12.47 3.51
N VAL A 21 -3.15 11.73 2.97
CA VAL A 21 -3.49 10.39 3.46
C VAL A 21 -2.30 9.46 3.33
N VAL A 22 -1.66 9.44 2.17
CA VAL A 22 -0.48 8.61 1.91
C VAL A 22 0.66 8.97 2.87
N GLU A 23 0.94 10.25 2.99
CA GLU A 23 2.06 10.71 3.82
C GLU A 23 1.86 10.31 5.28
N ARG A 24 0.67 10.49 5.80
CA ARG A 24 0.34 10.12 7.17
C ARG A 24 0.44 8.62 7.40
N ALA A 25 -0.09 7.82 6.47
CA ALA A 25 -0.05 6.36 6.57
C ALA A 25 1.37 5.81 6.48
N ALA A 26 2.15 6.31 5.53
CA ALA A 26 3.54 5.88 5.36
C ALA A 26 4.40 6.25 6.57
N ARG A 27 4.20 7.44 7.09
CA ARG A 27 4.94 7.91 8.27
C ARG A 27 4.62 7.05 9.50
N ALA A 28 3.34 6.69 9.67
CA ALA A 28 2.92 5.82 10.77
C ALA A 28 3.53 4.42 10.63
N ALA A 29 3.58 3.89 9.41
CA ALA A 29 4.16 2.57 9.16
C ALA A 29 5.68 2.55 9.38
N LEU A 30 6.38 3.62 9.03
CA LEU A 30 7.82 3.74 9.27
C LEU A 30 8.14 3.82 10.76
N GLY A 31 7.28 4.47 11.54
CA GLY A 31 7.53 4.68 12.96
C GLY A 31 8.85 5.41 13.18
N THR A 32 9.80 4.76 13.84
CA THR A 32 11.13 5.34 14.12
C THR A 32 12.17 4.95 13.07
N VAL A 33 11.81 4.19 12.07
CA VAL A 33 12.76 3.78 11.03
C VAL A 33 13.11 4.99 10.16
N GLU A 34 14.39 5.22 9.97
CA GLU A 34 14.89 6.29 9.12
C GLU A 34 15.00 5.78 7.67
N GLY A 35 14.70 6.67 6.73
CA GLY A 35 14.83 6.37 5.31
C GLY A 35 13.77 7.08 4.50
N ASP A 36 13.90 6.92 3.19
CA ASP A 36 13.03 7.59 2.22
C ASP A 36 12.16 6.56 1.49
N VAL A 37 10.89 6.90 1.32
CA VAL A 37 9.91 6.06 0.61
C VAL A 37 9.27 6.91 -0.48
N VAL A 38 9.13 6.34 -1.67
CA VAL A 38 8.37 6.96 -2.75
C VAL A 38 7.06 6.19 -2.91
N VAL A 39 5.95 6.91 -2.92
CA VAL A 39 4.63 6.31 -3.17
C VAL A 39 4.07 6.92 -4.44
N LEU A 40 3.80 6.07 -5.42
CA LEU A 40 3.24 6.49 -6.71
C LEU A 40 1.77 6.11 -6.78
N LEU A 41 0.92 7.10 -6.94
CA LEU A 41 -0.52 6.92 -7.15
C LEU A 41 -0.77 6.94 -8.65
N ALA A 42 -0.93 5.77 -9.24
CA ALA A 42 -0.94 5.54 -10.67
C ALA A 42 -2.30 5.07 -11.19
N ALA A 43 -2.37 4.88 -12.49
CA ALA A 43 -3.50 4.22 -13.14
C ALA A 43 -3.23 2.71 -13.21
N ASP A 44 -4.29 1.93 -13.40
CA ASP A 44 -4.19 0.47 -13.46
C ASP A 44 -3.25 -0.02 -14.58
N GLU A 45 -3.21 0.69 -15.71
CA GLU A 45 -2.35 0.31 -16.83
C GLU A 45 -0.88 0.36 -16.45
N ALA A 46 -0.49 1.37 -15.68
CA ALA A 46 0.89 1.50 -15.23
C ALA A 46 1.24 0.39 -14.22
N VAL A 47 0.31 0.08 -13.31
CA VAL A 47 0.50 -1.00 -12.35
C VAL A 47 0.59 -2.35 -13.06
N GLN A 48 -0.27 -2.59 -14.02
CA GLN A 48 -0.24 -3.82 -14.82
C GLN A 48 1.08 -3.99 -15.55
N ASP A 49 1.58 -2.91 -16.15
CA ASP A 49 2.87 -2.92 -16.84
C ASP A 49 4.02 -3.28 -15.88
N LEU A 50 4.06 -2.66 -14.71
CA LEU A 50 5.06 -2.96 -13.70
C LEU A 50 4.95 -4.40 -13.18
N ASN A 51 3.72 -4.87 -12.98
CA ASN A 51 3.46 -6.22 -12.50
C ASN A 51 3.95 -7.25 -13.52
N GLN A 52 3.71 -7.00 -14.80
CA GLN A 52 4.17 -7.87 -15.88
C GLN A 52 5.69 -7.86 -15.99
N ARG A 53 6.32 -6.68 -15.94
CA ARG A 53 7.76 -6.52 -16.14
C ARG A 53 8.60 -7.06 -15.00
N PHE A 54 8.14 -6.89 -13.76
CA PHE A 54 8.93 -7.25 -12.59
C PHE A 54 8.44 -8.49 -11.85
N ARG A 55 7.22 -8.94 -12.10
CA ARG A 55 6.63 -10.07 -11.40
C ARG A 55 6.07 -11.14 -12.34
N ASP A 56 6.18 -10.91 -13.63
CA ASP A 56 5.70 -11.80 -14.68
C ASP A 56 4.20 -12.11 -14.59
N LYS A 57 3.43 -11.10 -14.18
CA LYS A 57 1.98 -11.19 -14.05
C LYS A 57 1.34 -10.07 -14.87
N ASP A 58 0.74 -10.40 -16.00
CA ASP A 58 0.13 -9.42 -16.91
C ASP A 58 -1.31 -9.11 -16.46
N ARG A 59 -1.43 -8.43 -15.33
CA ARG A 59 -2.74 -8.03 -14.77
C ARG A 59 -2.57 -6.86 -13.81
N PRO A 60 -3.61 -6.04 -13.63
CA PRO A 60 -3.58 -4.99 -12.61
C PRO A 60 -3.67 -5.61 -11.20
N THR A 61 -3.25 -4.84 -10.21
CA THR A 61 -3.38 -5.20 -8.81
C THR A 61 -3.58 -3.93 -8.00
N ASN A 62 -3.80 -4.07 -6.69
CA ASN A 62 -4.02 -2.92 -5.82
C ASN A 62 -2.71 -2.20 -5.47
N VAL A 63 -1.72 -2.93 -4.99
CA VAL A 63 -0.47 -2.34 -4.53
C VAL A 63 0.72 -3.23 -4.89
N LEU A 64 1.81 -2.59 -5.32
CA LEU A 64 3.09 -3.25 -5.56
C LEU A 64 4.14 -2.56 -4.70
N SER A 65 5.02 -3.34 -4.08
CA SER A 65 6.14 -2.82 -3.31
C SER A 65 7.45 -3.29 -3.92
N PHE A 66 8.39 -2.38 -4.07
CA PHE A 66 9.70 -2.65 -4.63
C PHE A 66 10.78 -2.24 -3.63
N PRO A 67 11.18 -3.15 -2.72
CA PRO A 67 12.24 -2.82 -1.77
C PRO A 67 13.54 -2.50 -2.50
N ALA A 68 14.22 -1.46 -2.04
CA ALA A 68 15.51 -1.09 -2.59
C ALA A 68 16.62 -1.95 -1.98
N ALA A 69 17.75 -2.03 -2.66
CA ALA A 69 18.92 -2.70 -2.11
C ALA A 69 19.43 -1.92 -0.90
N GLU A 70 20.07 -2.61 0.05
CA GLU A 70 20.65 -1.95 1.23
C GLU A 70 21.63 -0.85 0.87
N SER A 71 22.37 -1.04 -0.23
CA SER A 71 23.33 -0.06 -0.72
C SER A 71 22.68 1.23 -1.21
N ALA A 72 21.36 1.24 -1.42
CA ALA A 72 20.62 2.41 -1.86
C ALA A 72 20.19 3.31 -0.69
N PHE A 73 20.43 2.90 0.56
CA PHE A 73 20.05 3.71 1.71
C PHE A 73 20.53 5.16 1.54
N PRO A 74 19.73 6.18 1.82
CA PRO A 74 18.48 6.14 2.61
C PRO A 74 17.21 5.75 1.82
N HIS A 75 17.29 5.42 0.55
CA HIS A 75 16.11 4.99 -0.21
C HIS A 75 15.70 3.58 0.20
N LEU A 76 14.51 3.45 0.80
CA LEU A 76 13.99 2.17 1.27
C LEU A 76 13.24 1.41 0.19
N GLY A 77 12.63 2.12 -0.74
CA GLY A 77 11.91 1.51 -1.83
C GLY A 77 10.73 2.33 -2.32
N ASP A 78 9.97 1.71 -3.21
CA ASP A 78 8.84 2.33 -3.88
C ASP A 78 7.57 1.51 -3.66
N VAL A 79 6.44 2.21 -3.49
CA VAL A 79 5.12 1.60 -3.38
C VAL A 79 4.26 2.21 -4.49
N VAL A 80 3.60 1.37 -5.28
CA VAL A 80 2.78 1.80 -6.41
C VAL A 80 1.37 1.29 -6.26
N LEU A 81 0.37 2.17 -6.41
CA LEU A 81 -1.04 1.81 -6.26
C LEU A 81 -1.83 2.20 -7.50
N GLY A 82 -2.74 1.32 -7.94
CA GLY A 82 -3.58 1.53 -9.11
C GLY A 82 -4.96 2.02 -8.72
N TYR A 83 -5.38 3.15 -9.28
CA TYR A 83 -6.61 3.83 -8.87
C TYR A 83 -7.88 2.99 -9.04
N ALA A 84 -8.15 2.54 -10.25
CA ALA A 84 -9.43 1.87 -10.53
C ALA A 84 -9.59 0.58 -9.73
N TYR A 85 -8.52 -0.18 -9.61
CA TYR A 85 -8.53 -1.42 -8.83
C TYR A 85 -8.79 -1.12 -7.34
N CYS A 86 -8.08 -0.15 -6.78
CA CYS A 86 -8.25 0.23 -5.37
C CYS A 86 -9.64 0.78 -5.08
N ALA A 87 -10.17 1.60 -5.99
CA ALA A 87 -11.51 2.19 -5.81
C ALA A 87 -12.60 1.12 -5.85
N ALA A 88 -12.50 0.19 -6.81
CA ALA A 88 -13.46 -0.91 -6.92
C ALA A 88 -13.39 -1.84 -5.70
N GLU A 89 -12.19 -2.11 -5.24
CA GLU A 89 -11.96 -2.96 -4.07
C GLU A 89 -12.54 -2.32 -2.80
N ALA A 90 -12.32 -1.02 -2.61
CA ALA A 90 -12.87 -0.28 -1.48
C ALA A 90 -14.40 -0.35 -1.48
N GLU A 91 -15.01 -0.14 -2.64
CA GLU A 91 -16.47 -0.23 -2.79
C GLU A 91 -16.98 -1.62 -2.45
N THR A 92 -16.35 -2.66 -3.00
CA THR A 92 -16.72 -4.05 -2.75
C THR A 92 -16.63 -4.40 -1.26
N GLN A 93 -15.63 -3.88 -0.57
CA GLN A 93 -15.41 -4.15 0.84
C GLN A 93 -16.16 -3.21 1.78
N GLY A 94 -16.92 -2.27 1.24
CA GLY A 94 -17.68 -1.32 2.05
C GLY A 94 -16.80 -0.34 2.82
N LYS A 95 -15.65 0.02 2.28
CA LYS A 95 -14.70 0.95 2.90
C LYS A 95 -14.64 2.25 2.13
N THR A 96 -14.26 3.34 2.82
CA THR A 96 -13.96 4.58 2.10
C THR A 96 -12.64 4.40 1.36
N LEU A 97 -12.47 5.14 0.28
CA LEU A 97 -11.21 5.12 -0.46
C LEU A 97 -10.05 5.58 0.44
N SER A 98 -10.28 6.57 1.29
CA SER A 98 -9.27 7.07 2.22
C SER A 98 -8.77 5.98 3.17
N ASP A 99 -9.69 5.22 3.76
CA ASP A 99 -9.33 4.15 4.69
C ASP A 99 -8.61 3.01 3.96
N HIS A 100 -9.11 2.66 2.78
CA HIS A 100 -8.50 1.59 1.99
C HIS A 100 -7.10 1.98 1.52
N LEU A 101 -6.93 3.22 1.06
CA LEU A 101 -5.63 3.74 0.67
C LEU A 101 -4.65 3.70 1.85
N SER A 102 -5.09 4.14 3.03
CA SER A 102 -4.26 4.09 4.23
C SER A 102 -3.78 2.68 4.52
N HIS A 103 -4.69 1.70 4.44
CA HIS A 103 -4.36 0.30 4.67
C HIS A 103 -3.32 -0.20 3.66
N LEU A 104 -3.53 0.07 2.39
CA LEU A 104 -2.62 -0.42 1.35
C LEU A 104 -1.23 0.22 1.44
N VAL A 105 -1.17 1.50 1.80
CA VAL A 105 0.12 2.18 1.99
C VAL A 105 0.85 1.59 3.19
N VAL A 106 0.17 1.38 4.31
CA VAL A 106 0.78 0.73 5.48
C VAL A 106 1.32 -0.64 5.10
N HIS A 107 0.50 -1.43 4.41
CA HIS A 107 0.88 -2.76 3.96
C HIS A 107 2.14 -2.72 3.06
N GLY A 108 2.15 -1.81 2.08
CA GLY A 108 3.28 -1.66 1.17
C GLY A 108 4.57 -1.24 1.87
N VAL A 109 4.47 -0.28 2.80
CA VAL A 109 5.65 0.18 3.54
C VAL A 109 6.20 -0.93 4.44
N LEU A 110 5.34 -1.72 5.09
CA LEU A 110 5.80 -2.85 5.89
C LEU A 110 6.56 -3.87 5.04
N HIS A 111 6.14 -4.09 3.80
CA HIS A 111 6.91 -4.92 2.87
C HIS A 111 8.29 -4.34 2.60
N LEU A 112 8.40 -3.02 2.44
CA LEU A 112 9.70 -2.38 2.25
C LEU A 112 10.61 -2.60 3.45
N LEU A 113 10.04 -2.73 4.64
CA LEU A 113 10.78 -2.97 5.87
C LEU A 113 11.07 -4.45 6.12
N GLY A 114 10.75 -5.32 5.17
CA GLY A 114 11.07 -6.73 5.24
C GLY A 114 9.97 -7.63 5.78
N ARG A 115 8.78 -7.08 6.09
CA ARG A 115 7.64 -7.91 6.51
C ARG A 115 7.12 -8.69 5.29
N ASP A 116 6.65 -9.89 5.55
CA ASP A 116 6.15 -10.76 4.49
C ASP A 116 4.92 -11.52 4.98
N HIS A 117 4.28 -12.25 4.07
CA HIS A 117 3.10 -13.06 4.36
C HIS A 117 3.16 -14.39 3.62
N GLU A 118 4.35 -14.97 3.51
CA GLU A 118 4.57 -16.23 2.81
C GLU A 118 3.98 -17.42 3.55
N ASP A 119 3.95 -17.37 4.89
CA ASP A 119 3.30 -18.40 5.69
C ASP A 119 2.28 -17.79 6.65
N ASP A 120 1.47 -18.64 7.27
CA ASP A 120 0.38 -18.18 8.14
C ASP A 120 0.87 -17.37 9.33
N ALA A 121 1.99 -17.74 9.93
CA ALA A 121 2.54 -17.03 11.08
C ALA A 121 3.01 -15.64 10.70
N GLU A 122 3.70 -15.50 9.57
CA GLU A 122 4.15 -14.22 9.06
C GLU A 122 2.97 -13.32 8.69
N ALA A 123 1.95 -13.91 8.06
CA ALA A 123 0.74 -13.18 7.70
C ALA A 123 0.03 -12.63 8.93
N GLU A 124 -0.10 -13.44 9.98
CA GLU A 124 -0.73 -13.01 11.23
C GLU A 124 0.04 -11.88 11.91
N GLU A 125 1.37 -11.97 11.94
CA GLU A 125 2.21 -10.92 12.51
C GLU A 125 2.09 -9.61 11.74
N MET A 126 2.11 -9.68 10.42
CA MET A 126 1.98 -8.52 9.58
C MET A 126 0.61 -7.86 9.73
N GLU A 127 -0.46 -8.67 9.75
CA GLU A 127 -1.81 -8.16 9.94
C GLU A 127 -1.99 -7.52 11.31
N ALA A 128 -1.36 -8.09 12.35
CA ALA A 128 -1.40 -7.50 13.69
C ALA A 128 -0.72 -6.13 13.71
N GLU A 129 0.42 -5.99 13.05
CA GLU A 129 1.09 -4.69 12.92
C GLU A 129 0.22 -3.68 12.16
N GLU A 130 -0.40 -4.12 11.07
CA GLU A 130 -1.30 -3.26 10.29
C GLU A 130 -2.46 -2.75 11.14
N ARG A 131 -3.08 -3.63 11.93
CA ARG A 131 -4.18 -3.22 12.82
C ARG A 131 -3.76 -2.17 13.82
N GLU A 132 -2.60 -2.35 14.45
CA GLU A 132 -2.08 -1.38 15.43
C GLU A 132 -1.80 -0.03 14.79
N ILE A 133 -1.14 -0.01 13.65
CA ILE A 133 -0.79 1.22 12.95
C ILE A 133 -2.06 1.93 12.49
N LEU A 134 -3.00 1.19 11.92
CA LEU A 134 -4.25 1.76 11.43
C LEU A 134 -5.12 2.28 12.56
N ALA A 135 -5.10 1.65 13.72
CA ALA A 135 -5.82 2.14 14.89
C ALA A 135 -5.29 3.52 15.31
N GLU A 136 -3.99 3.74 15.24
CA GLU A 136 -3.38 5.04 15.53
C GLU A 136 -3.83 6.11 14.53
N LEU A 137 -4.14 5.70 13.30
CA LEU A 137 -4.63 6.59 12.25
C LEU A 137 -6.14 6.80 12.31
N GLY A 138 -6.84 6.13 13.21
CA GLY A 138 -8.30 6.20 13.29
C GLY A 138 -9.00 5.37 12.23
N VAL A 139 -8.31 4.40 11.63
CA VAL A 139 -8.86 3.52 10.61
C VAL A 139 -9.28 2.20 11.25
N SER A 140 -10.50 1.74 10.94
CA SER A 140 -11.03 0.49 11.47
C SER A 140 -10.19 -0.71 11.04
N ASP A 141 -10.20 -1.77 11.85
CA ASP A 141 -9.50 -3.01 11.53
C ASP A 141 -9.96 -3.53 10.16
N PRO A 142 -9.05 -3.60 9.17
CA PRO A 142 -9.42 -4.05 7.83
C PRO A 142 -9.74 -5.55 7.78
N TYR A 143 -9.37 -6.29 8.80
CA TYR A 143 -9.57 -7.74 8.87
C TYR A 143 -10.72 -8.15 9.80
N ALA A 144 -11.45 -7.18 10.33
CA ALA A 144 -12.58 -7.46 11.22
C ALA A 144 -13.75 -8.11 10.48
N ALA A 145 -13.96 -7.77 9.21
CA ALA A 145 -14.97 -8.40 8.37
C ALA A 145 -14.36 -9.61 7.66
N GLU A 146 -15.15 -10.67 7.49
CA GLU A 146 -14.67 -11.92 6.88
C GLU A 146 -14.05 -11.74 5.51
N ASN A 147 -14.54 -10.79 4.75
CA ASN A 147 -14.08 -10.54 3.38
C ASN A 147 -13.23 -9.30 3.26
N GLY A 148 -12.69 -8.82 4.39
CA GLY A 148 -11.92 -7.59 4.42
C GLY A 148 -10.43 -7.76 4.14
N ALA A 149 -9.96 -8.97 3.98
CA ALA A 149 -8.53 -9.23 3.79
C ALA A 149 -8.05 -8.79 2.41
N ILE A 150 -6.82 -8.29 2.37
CA ILE A 150 -6.15 -8.01 1.10
C ILE A 150 -5.80 -9.34 0.45
N GLU A 151 -5.95 -9.42 -0.87
CA GLU A 151 -5.49 -10.58 -1.60
C GLU A 151 -3.97 -10.61 -1.62
N HIS A 152 -3.37 -11.58 -0.98
CA HIS A 152 -1.93 -11.65 -0.82
C HIS A 152 -1.18 -11.80 -2.12
N GLU A 153 -1.77 -12.43 -3.11
CA GLU A 153 -1.15 -12.56 -4.42
C GLU A 153 -1.06 -11.24 -5.19
N GLY A 154 -1.91 -10.29 -4.85
CA GLY A 154 -1.90 -8.96 -5.45
C GLY A 154 -0.93 -8.01 -4.76
N ALA A 155 -0.55 -8.32 -3.54
CA ALA A 155 0.43 -7.53 -2.81
C ALA A 155 1.83 -7.99 -3.16
N ALA A 156 2.75 -7.08 -3.15
CA ALA A 156 4.12 -7.34 -3.58
C ALA A 156 4.85 -8.39 -2.78
#